data_5b266b3f0e8ce69710784f08ab50b29e
#
_entry.id   5b266b3f0e8ce69710784f08ab50b29e
#
_cell.length_a   1.000
_cell.length_b   1.000
_cell.length_c   1.000
_cell.angle_alpha   90.00
_cell.angle_beta   90.00
_cell.angle_gamma   90.00
#
_symmetry.space_group_name_H-M   'P 1'
#
loop_
_entity.id
_entity.type
_entity.pdbx_description
1 polymer ?
#
loop_
_entity_poly.entity_id
_entity_poly.type
_entity_poly.pdbx_seq_one_letter_code
_entity_poly.pdbx_strand_id
1 'polypeptide(L)'
;MHPLVFLPGAGGRASFWQPVVDRLGDFGPTQLMAWPGFGDVPADSTIESLDGLYRWMLRRLPTTSIHLIAQSMGGVLAARLAIEQPQRVATLVLCATSGGVDVRGLGGSDWRAGFRAQLPNVPDWFERDLTDLTARLGAIEASTLILTGDEDTICPPAVGCFLRERIPRSRHEIVRGSGHDFALKRPEDLAEIIRSDVLAELCLIPCPR
;
A
#
# COMPACT_ATOMS: atom_id res chain seq x y z
N MET A 1 20.39 -0.29 6.81
CA MET A 1 19.23 -0.70 5.97
C MET A 1 17.99 -0.04 6.54
N HIS A 2 17.14 0.55 5.70
CA HIS A 2 15.86 1.14 6.14
C HIS A 2 14.90 0.04 6.59
N PRO A 3 14.08 0.27 7.63
CA PRO A 3 13.04 -0.68 8.03
C PRO A 3 12.01 -0.89 6.93
N LEU A 4 11.46 -2.10 6.83
CA LEU A 4 10.30 -2.40 5.98
C LEU A 4 9.03 -2.16 6.79
N VAL A 5 8.11 -1.39 6.24
CA VAL A 5 6.80 -1.13 6.85
C VAL A 5 5.72 -1.61 5.91
N PHE A 6 4.82 -2.44 6.42
CA PHE A 6 3.73 -3.03 5.67
C PHE A 6 2.39 -2.48 6.13
N LEU A 7 1.63 -1.90 5.19
CA LEU A 7 0.30 -1.34 5.44
C LEU A 7 -0.77 -2.25 4.81
N PRO A 8 -1.69 -2.81 5.61
CA PRO A 8 -2.78 -3.62 5.08
C PRO A 8 -3.86 -2.76 4.41
N GLY A 9 -4.72 -3.42 3.65
CA GLY A 9 -5.95 -2.80 3.14
C GLY A 9 -7.01 -2.60 4.22
N ALA A 10 -8.26 -2.44 3.81
CA ALA A 10 -9.40 -2.22 4.70
C ALA A 10 -9.79 -3.46 5.54
N GLY A 11 -9.22 -4.64 5.28
CA GLY A 11 -9.30 -5.77 6.21
C GLY A 11 -8.57 -5.52 7.54
N GLY A 12 -7.65 -4.57 7.58
CA GLY A 12 -7.01 -3.99 8.76
C GLY A 12 -6.04 -4.87 9.53
N ARG A 13 -5.83 -6.12 9.11
CA ARG A 13 -5.05 -7.11 9.86
C ARG A 13 -3.57 -7.10 9.49
N ALA A 14 -2.69 -7.06 10.50
CA ALA A 14 -1.26 -7.27 10.32
C ALA A 14 -0.94 -8.62 9.66
N SER A 15 -1.73 -9.66 10.00
CA SER A 15 -1.59 -11.01 9.46
C SER A 15 -1.77 -11.11 7.94
N PHE A 16 -2.34 -10.08 7.29
CA PHE A 16 -2.42 -10.03 5.82
C PHE A 16 -1.03 -10.14 5.17
N TRP A 17 -0.03 -9.48 5.73
CA TRP A 17 1.33 -9.46 5.19
C TRP A 17 2.25 -10.54 5.75
N GLN A 18 1.83 -11.26 6.81
CA GLN A 18 2.68 -12.27 7.46
C GLN A 18 3.25 -13.31 6.50
N PRO A 19 2.45 -13.89 5.55
CA PRO A 19 3.00 -14.88 4.61
C PRO A 19 4.11 -14.34 3.71
N VAL A 20 4.08 -13.06 3.36
CA VAL A 20 5.14 -12.40 2.56
C VAL A 20 6.36 -12.17 3.42
N VAL A 21 6.18 -11.68 4.66
CA VAL A 21 7.28 -11.39 5.58
C VAL A 21 8.04 -12.67 5.95
N ASP A 22 7.35 -13.77 6.20
CA ASP A 22 7.96 -15.07 6.49
C ASP A 22 8.91 -15.54 5.34
N ARG A 23 8.58 -15.17 4.10
CA ARG A 23 9.39 -15.49 2.91
C ARG A 23 10.50 -14.50 2.62
N LEU A 24 10.39 -13.28 3.12
CA LEU A 24 11.49 -12.32 3.08
C LEU A 24 12.64 -12.74 4.00
N GLY A 25 12.34 -13.45 5.11
CA GLY A 25 13.35 -13.87 6.09
C GLY A 25 14.05 -12.67 6.73
N ASP A 26 15.35 -12.80 7.02
CA ASP A 26 16.17 -11.75 7.66
C ASP A 26 16.54 -10.60 6.71
N PHE A 27 15.56 -10.07 5.99
CA PHE A 27 15.78 -8.98 5.04
C PHE A 27 15.93 -7.59 5.72
N GLY A 28 15.68 -7.49 7.02
CA GLY A 28 15.83 -6.29 7.83
C GLY A 28 14.71 -6.08 8.84
N PRO A 29 14.79 -5.01 9.66
CA PRO A 29 13.75 -4.70 10.62
C PRO A 29 12.40 -4.52 9.92
N THR A 30 11.38 -5.23 10.39
CA THR A 30 10.06 -5.25 9.76
C THR A 30 8.99 -4.83 10.74
N GLN A 31 8.07 -3.95 10.30
CA GLN A 31 6.89 -3.53 11.03
C GLN A 31 5.63 -3.84 10.22
N LEU A 32 4.73 -4.64 10.79
CA LEU A 32 3.40 -4.89 10.25
C LEU A 32 2.40 -3.98 10.95
N MET A 33 1.72 -3.12 10.18
CA MET A 33 0.66 -2.27 10.71
C MET A 33 -0.67 -3.02 10.74
N ALA A 34 -1.54 -2.61 11.68
CA ALA A 34 -2.94 -3.03 11.74
C ALA A 34 -3.79 -1.82 12.09
N TRP A 35 -5.02 -1.76 11.58
CA TRP A 35 -5.86 -0.57 11.71
C TRP A 35 -6.86 -0.68 12.87
N PRO A 36 -6.96 0.32 13.75
CA PRO A 36 -7.98 0.36 14.80
C PRO A 36 -9.40 0.32 14.22
N GLY A 37 -10.22 -0.57 14.75
CA GLY A 37 -11.60 -0.78 14.27
C GLY A 37 -11.73 -1.62 13.01
N PHE A 38 -10.60 -1.98 12.38
CA PHE A 38 -10.53 -2.90 11.26
C PHE A 38 -9.78 -4.17 11.71
N GLY A 39 -10.28 -5.34 11.38
CA GLY A 39 -9.65 -6.60 11.78
C GLY A 39 -9.66 -6.83 13.30
N ASP A 40 -8.48 -7.09 13.89
CA ASP A 40 -8.36 -7.58 15.27
C ASP A 40 -7.98 -6.48 16.27
N VAL A 41 -7.78 -5.25 15.81
CA VAL A 41 -7.42 -4.12 16.68
C VAL A 41 -8.67 -3.39 17.15
N PRO A 42 -8.85 -3.18 18.47
CA PRO A 42 -9.98 -2.42 18.97
C PRO A 42 -10.11 -1.05 18.30
N ALA A 43 -11.35 -0.60 18.11
CA ALA A 43 -11.62 0.72 17.55
C ALA A 43 -11.05 1.83 18.45
N ASP A 44 -10.51 2.86 17.83
CA ASP A 44 -10.12 4.10 18.49
C ASP A 44 -11.15 5.18 18.09
N SER A 45 -11.93 5.64 19.06
CA SER A 45 -13.02 6.60 18.82
C SER A 45 -12.53 7.97 18.30
N THR A 46 -11.23 8.23 18.31
CA THR A 46 -10.65 9.45 17.76
C THR A 46 -10.38 9.35 16.25
N ILE A 47 -10.60 8.15 15.65
CA ILE A 47 -10.39 7.89 14.22
C ILE A 47 -11.74 7.80 13.52
N GLU A 48 -12.17 8.91 12.93
CA GLU A 48 -13.46 9.05 12.24
C GLU A 48 -13.32 9.34 10.74
N SER A 49 -12.09 9.21 10.20
CA SER A 49 -11.77 9.51 8.80
C SER A 49 -10.46 8.88 8.38
N LEU A 50 -10.21 8.82 7.08
CA LEU A 50 -8.90 8.40 6.54
C LEU A 50 -7.78 9.35 6.99
N ASP A 51 -8.06 10.64 7.13
CA ASP A 51 -7.12 11.62 7.68
C ASP A 51 -6.78 11.33 9.15
N GLY A 52 -7.77 10.98 9.96
CA GLY A 52 -7.55 10.53 11.35
C GLY A 52 -6.67 9.28 11.41
N LEU A 53 -6.95 8.28 10.56
CA LEU A 53 -6.14 7.07 10.45
C LEU A 53 -4.71 7.38 9.98
N TYR A 54 -4.55 8.29 9.00
CA TYR A 54 -3.25 8.74 8.53
C TYR A 54 -2.41 9.36 9.66
N ARG A 55 -2.99 10.26 10.46
CA ARG A 55 -2.32 10.87 11.63
C ARG A 55 -1.98 9.84 12.69
N TRP A 56 -2.86 8.88 12.92
CA TRP A 56 -2.62 7.76 13.83
C TRP A 56 -1.44 6.90 13.36
N MET A 57 -1.39 6.58 12.07
CA MET A 57 -0.28 5.87 11.42
C MET A 57 1.05 6.62 11.59
N LEU A 58 1.08 7.91 11.28
CA LEU A 58 2.31 8.73 11.36
C LEU A 58 2.98 8.68 12.72
N ARG A 59 2.21 8.63 13.81
CA ARG A 59 2.73 8.55 15.18
C ARG A 59 3.39 7.22 15.53
N ARG A 60 3.18 6.20 14.70
CA ARG A 60 3.65 4.82 14.93
C ARG A 60 4.73 4.37 13.94
N LEU A 61 4.88 5.09 12.86
CA LEU A 61 5.94 4.80 11.90
C LEU A 61 7.31 5.18 12.45
N PRO A 62 8.38 4.46 12.06
CA PRO A 62 9.75 4.88 12.33
C PRO A 62 9.97 6.33 11.86
N THR A 63 10.76 7.08 12.62
CA THR A 63 11.10 8.49 12.26
C THR A 63 12.16 8.58 11.16
N THR A 64 12.87 7.49 10.90
CA THR A 64 13.84 7.35 9.82
C THR A 64 13.14 7.07 8.48
N SER A 65 13.90 7.15 7.39
CA SER A 65 13.42 6.70 6.07
C SER A 65 13.11 5.20 6.07
N ILE A 66 12.06 4.78 5.36
CA ILE A 66 11.52 3.41 5.34
C ILE A 66 11.32 2.90 3.91
N HIS A 67 11.35 1.58 3.76
CA HIS A 67 10.75 0.90 2.61
C HIS A 67 9.28 0.66 2.93
N LEU A 68 8.37 1.22 2.13
CA LEU A 68 6.93 1.23 2.42
C LEU A 68 6.18 0.35 1.44
N ILE A 69 5.57 -0.72 1.95
CA ILE A 69 4.82 -1.71 1.18
C ILE A 69 3.35 -1.64 1.61
N ALA A 70 2.45 -1.42 0.67
CA ALA A 70 1.07 -1.12 1.02
C ALA A 70 0.05 -1.72 0.05
N GLN A 71 -1.07 -2.23 0.60
CA GLN A 71 -2.15 -2.81 -0.18
C GLN A 71 -3.45 -2.00 -0.02
N SER A 72 -4.20 -1.82 -1.13
CA SER A 72 -5.55 -1.28 -1.16
C SER A 72 -5.66 0.07 -0.41
N MET A 73 -6.48 0.18 0.64
CA MET A 73 -6.61 1.38 1.49
C MET A 73 -5.25 1.83 2.05
N GLY A 74 -4.40 0.88 2.48
CA GLY A 74 -3.05 1.20 2.93
C GLY A 74 -2.21 1.89 1.86
N GLY A 75 -2.42 1.57 0.59
CA GLY A 75 -1.74 2.22 -0.53
C GLY A 75 -2.12 3.69 -0.73
N VAL A 76 -3.35 4.07 -0.39
CA VAL A 76 -3.76 5.50 -0.38
C VAL A 76 -2.98 6.26 0.70
N LEU A 77 -2.87 5.69 1.91
CA LEU A 77 -2.10 6.27 3.01
C LEU A 77 -0.60 6.34 2.68
N ALA A 78 -0.08 5.32 2.02
CA ALA A 78 1.32 5.25 1.59
C ALA A 78 1.64 6.30 0.52
N ALA A 79 0.80 6.44 -0.50
CA ALA A 79 0.94 7.47 -1.53
C ALA A 79 0.90 8.88 -0.91
N ARG A 80 -0.03 9.11 0.02
CA ARG A 80 -0.11 10.38 0.76
C ARG A 80 1.17 10.66 1.55
N LEU A 81 1.73 9.66 2.25
CA LEU A 81 3.00 9.84 2.97
C LEU A 81 4.14 10.18 2.03
N ALA A 82 4.25 9.48 0.91
CA ALA A 82 5.29 9.74 -0.08
C ALA A 82 5.19 11.14 -0.71
N ILE A 83 3.97 11.69 -0.82
CA ILE A 83 3.73 13.07 -1.28
C ILE A 83 4.08 14.10 -0.20
N GLU A 84 3.62 13.88 1.04
CA GLU A 84 3.71 14.89 2.11
C GLU A 84 5.07 14.89 2.81
N GLN A 85 5.75 13.74 2.84
CA GLN A 85 7.04 13.55 3.52
C GLN A 85 7.98 12.68 2.68
N PRO A 86 8.38 13.13 1.46
CA PRO A 86 9.13 12.31 0.51
C PRO A 86 10.44 11.76 1.11
N GLN A 87 11.12 12.52 1.96
CA GLN A 87 12.36 12.11 2.62
C GLN A 87 12.19 10.90 3.56
N ARG A 88 10.95 10.55 3.95
CA ARG A 88 10.66 9.39 4.80
C ARG A 88 10.42 8.11 4.04
N VAL A 89 10.32 8.14 2.72
CA VAL A 89 10.03 6.96 1.90
C VAL A 89 11.20 6.70 0.97
N ALA A 90 12.00 5.69 1.28
CA ALA A 90 13.13 5.28 0.44
C ALA A 90 12.65 4.57 -0.83
N THR A 91 11.75 3.59 -0.67
CA THR A 91 11.04 2.93 -1.77
C THR A 91 9.56 2.80 -1.43
N LEU A 92 8.72 2.75 -2.46
CA LEU A 92 7.27 2.60 -2.34
C LEU A 92 6.79 1.43 -3.17
N VAL A 93 6.07 0.47 -2.54
CA VAL A 93 5.41 -0.63 -3.25
C VAL A 93 3.91 -0.50 -3.06
N LEU A 94 3.19 -0.30 -4.15
CA LEU A 94 1.73 -0.12 -4.20
C LEU A 94 1.09 -1.38 -4.79
N CYS A 95 0.42 -2.17 -3.95
CA CYS A 95 -0.20 -3.44 -4.32
C CYS A 95 -1.73 -3.29 -4.37
N ALA A 96 -2.37 -3.64 -5.48
CA ALA A 96 -3.83 -3.69 -5.62
C ALA A 96 -4.51 -2.45 -4.99
N THR A 97 -4.08 -1.26 -5.35
CA THR A 97 -4.53 -0.01 -4.73
C THR A 97 -4.92 1.04 -5.75
N SER A 98 -5.86 1.90 -5.38
CA SER A 98 -6.15 3.11 -6.12
C SER A 98 -5.03 4.16 -6.04
N GLY A 99 -4.17 4.09 -5.01
CA GLY A 99 -3.21 5.15 -4.74
C GLY A 99 -3.85 6.53 -4.49
N GLY A 100 -5.16 6.56 -4.24
CA GLY A 100 -5.94 7.80 -4.05
C GLY A 100 -6.50 8.39 -5.34
N VAL A 101 -6.72 7.58 -6.40
CA VAL A 101 -7.43 8.02 -7.62
C VAL A 101 -8.81 7.38 -7.72
N ASP A 102 -9.71 7.99 -8.49
CA ASP A 102 -11.03 7.38 -8.78
C ASP A 102 -10.86 6.21 -9.76
N VAL A 103 -11.08 4.99 -9.25
CA VAL A 103 -10.91 3.76 -10.02
C VAL A 103 -12.07 3.48 -10.98
N ARG A 104 -13.26 4.08 -10.78
CA ARG A 104 -14.46 3.81 -11.60
C ARG A 104 -14.27 4.21 -13.05
N GLY A 105 -13.64 5.37 -13.28
CA GLY A 105 -13.26 5.82 -14.62
C GLY A 105 -12.19 4.96 -15.30
N LEU A 106 -11.56 4.05 -14.55
CA LEU A 106 -10.49 3.15 -14.99
C LEU A 106 -10.94 1.66 -15.03
N GLY A 107 -12.24 1.42 -14.99
CA GLY A 107 -12.81 0.08 -15.04
C GLY A 107 -12.90 -0.64 -13.70
N GLY A 108 -12.60 0.04 -12.59
CA GLY A 108 -12.77 -0.52 -11.25
C GLY A 108 -14.23 -0.64 -10.85
N SER A 109 -14.59 -1.76 -10.22
CA SER A 109 -15.95 -2.00 -9.70
C SER A 109 -16.16 -1.32 -8.35
N ASP A 110 -17.44 -1.09 -7.99
CA ASP A 110 -17.79 -0.66 -6.64
C ASP A 110 -17.66 -1.83 -5.66
N TRP A 111 -16.66 -1.73 -4.78
CA TRP A 111 -16.31 -2.74 -3.80
C TRP A 111 -17.16 -2.67 -2.50
N ARG A 112 -17.90 -1.57 -2.29
CA ARG A 112 -18.51 -1.24 -0.98
C ARG A 112 -19.49 -2.28 -0.50
N ALA A 113 -20.41 -2.73 -1.36
CA ALA A 113 -21.44 -3.69 -0.98
C ALA A 113 -20.83 -5.05 -0.59
N GLY A 114 -19.86 -5.56 -1.37
CA GLY A 114 -19.17 -6.81 -1.07
C GLY A 114 -18.31 -6.71 0.19
N PHE A 115 -17.63 -5.59 0.39
CA PHE A 115 -16.84 -5.32 1.59
C PHE A 115 -17.70 -5.30 2.85
N ARG A 116 -18.82 -4.57 2.83
CA ARG A 116 -19.76 -4.47 3.98
C ARG A 116 -20.39 -5.82 4.32
N ALA A 117 -20.69 -6.65 3.32
CA ALA A 117 -21.21 -7.98 3.56
C ALA A 117 -20.19 -8.89 4.29
N GLN A 118 -18.91 -8.74 4.01
CA GLN A 118 -17.84 -9.53 4.63
C GLN A 118 -17.39 -8.96 5.99
N LEU A 119 -17.41 -7.65 6.15
CA LEU A 119 -16.90 -6.92 7.31
C LEU A 119 -17.94 -5.91 7.83
N PRO A 120 -19.07 -6.38 8.38
CA PRO A 120 -20.19 -5.50 8.76
C PRO A 120 -19.89 -4.53 9.91
N ASN A 121 -18.90 -4.86 10.74
CA ASN A 121 -18.60 -4.13 11.99
C ASN A 121 -17.41 -3.14 11.85
N VAL A 122 -16.84 -2.98 10.64
CA VAL A 122 -15.77 -2.00 10.45
C VAL A 122 -16.34 -0.57 10.40
N PRO A 123 -15.52 0.46 10.71
CA PRO A 123 -15.94 1.86 10.62
C PRO A 123 -16.49 2.21 9.22
N ASP A 124 -17.61 2.91 9.17
CA ASP A 124 -18.29 3.27 7.92
C ASP A 124 -17.70 4.50 7.24
N TRP A 125 -16.91 5.32 7.94
CA TRP A 125 -16.29 6.52 7.40
C TRP A 125 -15.37 6.18 6.20
N PHE A 126 -14.78 4.98 6.16
CA PHE A 126 -13.91 4.56 5.05
C PHE A 126 -14.67 4.51 3.71
N GLU A 127 -15.92 4.07 3.71
CA GLU A 127 -16.75 3.99 2.49
C GLU A 127 -17.15 5.36 1.94
N ARG A 128 -17.13 6.38 2.80
CA ARG A 128 -17.48 7.77 2.46
C ARG A 128 -16.28 8.64 2.15
N ASP A 129 -15.06 8.09 2.33
CA ASP A 129 -13.84 8.84 2.05
C ASP A 129 -13.73 9.16 0.55
N LEU A 130 -13.43 10.43 0.28
CA LEU A 130 -13.30 10.99 -1.07
C LEU A 130 -11.88 11.52 -1.31
N THR A 131 -10.88 10.95 -0.65
CA THR A 131 -9.48 11.34 -0.85
C THR A 131 -9.10 11.22 -2.33
N ASP A 132 -8.72 12.33 -2.93
CA ASP A 132 -8.19 12.41 -4.29
C ASP A 132 -6.76 12.97 -4.28
N LEU A 133 -5.81 12.13 -4.68
CA LEU A 133 -4.38 12.46 -4.78
C LEU A 133 -3.93 12.65 -6.23
N THR A 134 -4.82 12.54 -7.20
CA THR A 134 -4.51 12.50 -8.64
C THR A 134 -3.57 13.64 -9.06
N ALA A 135 -3.89 14.88 -8.69
CA ALA A 135 -3.10 16.06 -9.06
C ALA A 135 -1.73 16.13 -8.34
N ARG A 136 -1.53 15.34 -7.30
CA ARG A 136 -0.35 15.38 -6.44
C ARG A 136 0.61 14.20 -6.64
N LEU A 137 0.21 13.17 -7.39
CA LEU A 137 1.02 11.96 -7.60
C LEU A 137 2.42 12.25 -8.17
N GLY A 138 2.53 13.32 -8.98
CA GLY A 138 3.81 13.77 -9.54
C GLY A 138 4.84 14.26 -8.50
N ALA A 139 4.43 14.47 -7.24
CA ALA A 139 5.31 14.83 -6.13
C ALA A 139 5.94 13.62 -5.41
N ILE A 140 5.60 12.39 -5.81
CA ILE A 140 6.23 11.18 -5.27
C ILE A 140 7.64 11.05 -5.85
N GLU A 141 8.64 11.21 -5.00
CA GLU A 141 10.07 11.14 -5.35
C GLU A 141 10.65 9.73 -5.21
N ALA A 142 10.03 8.90 -4.36
CA ALA A 142 10.49 7.53 -4.11
C ALA A 142 10.43 6.68 -5.37
N SER A 143 11.42 5.79 -5.54
CA SER A 143 11.31 4.69 -6.50
C SER A 143 10.08 3.87 -6.16
N THR A 144 9.17 3.72 -7.13
CA THR A 144 7.84 3.18 -6.89
C THR A 144 7.57 1.96 -7.76
N LEU A 145 7.27 0.84 -7.11
CA LEU A 145 6.74 -0.36 -7.76
C LEU A 145 5.22 -0.41 -7.60
N ILE A 146 4.52 -0.54 -8.71
CA ILE A 146 3.06 -0.69 -8.74
C ILE A 146 2.74 -2.12 -9.18
N LEU A 147 1.98 -2.85 -8.36
CA LEU A 147 1.58 -4.23 -8.62
C LEU A 147 0.06 -4.32 -8.70
N THR A 148 -0.45 -4.88 -9.78
CA THR A 148 -1.88 -5.18 -9.97
C THR A 148 -2.09 -6.63 -10.36
N GLY A 149 -3.21 -7.22 -9.95
CA GLY A 149 -3.65 -8.50 -10.45
C GLY A 149 -4.46 -8.33 -11.74
N ASP A 150 -4.29 -9.23 -12.71
CA ASP A 150 -5.07 -9.16 -13.96
C ASP A 150 -6.55 -9.59 -13.79
N GLU A 151 -6.88 -10.25 -12.67
CA GLU A 151 -8.25 -10.60 -12.27
C GLU A 151 -8.80 -9.68 -11.17
N ASP A 152 -8.09 -8.59 -10.82
CA ASP A 152 -8.55 -7.61 -9.83
C ASP A 152 -9.63 -6.72 -10.45
N THR A 153 -10.87 -6.87 -10.00
CA THR A 153 -12.00 -6.06 -10.46
C THR A 153 -12.15 -4.75 -9.69
N ILE A 154 -11.45 -4.56 -8.57
CA ILE A 154 -11.48 -3.36 -7.74
C ILE A 154 -10.44 -2.36 -8.25
N CYS A 155 -9.19 -2.82 -8.36
CA CYS A 155 -8.06 -2.03 -8.87
C CYS A 155 -7.44 -2.74 -10.09
N PRO A 156 -8.12 -2.76 -11.25
CA PRO A 156 -7.64 -3.46 -12.43
C PRO A 156 -6.32 -2.88 -12.96
N PRO A 157 -5.62 -3.59 -13.88
CA PRO A 157 -4.35 -3.13 -14.44
C PRO A 157 -4.36 -1.71 -15.01
N ALA A 158 -5.51 -1.23 -15.50
CA ALA A 158 -5.66 0.15 -15.97
C ALA A 158 -5.37 1.19 -14.87
N VAL A 159 -5.67 0.88 -13.60
CA VAL A 159 -5.32 1.74 -12.46
C VAL A 159 -3.80 1.79 -12.30
N GLY A 160 -3.11 0.66 -12.40
CA GLY A 160 -1.66 0.60 -12.35
C GLY A 160 -0.98 1.38 -13.48
N CYS A 161 -1.51 1.29 -14.70
CA CYS A 161 -1.06 2.09 -15.84
C CYS A 161 -1.23 3.59 -15.56
N PHE A 162 -2.40 3.98 -15.06
CA PHE A 162 -2.70 5.38 -14.74
C PHE A 162 -1.77 5.96 -13.67
N LEU A 163 -1.46 5.17 -12.61
CA LEU A 163 -0.52 5.56 -11.56
C LEU A 163 0.90 5.69 -12.12
N ARG A 164 1.35 4.71 -12.93
CA ARG A 164 2.67 4.71 -13.56
C ARG A 164 2.90 5.95 -14.45
N GLU A 165 1.87 6.43 -15.16
CA GLU A 165 1.97 7.62 -15.98
C GLU A 165 2.16 8.91 -15.19
N ARG A 166 1.78 8.92 -13.90
CA ARG A 166 1.77 10.10 -13.03
C ARG A 166 2.85 10.13 -11.98
N ILE A 167 3.38 8.97 -11.59
CA ILE A 167 4.46 8.85 -10.62
C ILE A 167 5.80 8.78 -11.39
N PRO A 168 6.68 9.79 -11.28
CA PRO A 168 7.82 9.95 -12.20
C PRO A 168 8.81 8.77 -12.19
N ARG A 169 9.10 8.22 -11.00
CA ARG A 169 10.07 7.12 -10.82
C ARG A 169 9.34 5.82 -10.54
N SER A 170 8.44 5.42 -11.43
CA SER A 170 7.64 4.22 -11.21
C SER A 170 7.74 3.20 -12.32
N ARG A 171 7.52 1.94 -11.95
CA ARG A 171 7.27 0.81 -12.84
C ARG A 171 6.01 0.08 -12.43
N HIS A 172 5.34 -0.53 -13.39
CA HIS A 172 4.11 -1.28 -13.18
C HIS A 172 4.29 -2.71 -13.65
N GLU A 173 3.92 -3.66 -12.80
CA GLU A 173 3.93 -5.08 -13.10
C GLU A 173 2.54 -5.68 -12.84
N ILE A 174 2.15 -6.64 -13.69
CA ILE A 174 0.88 -7.34 -13.60
C ILE A 174 1.14 -8.76 -13.09
N VAL A 175 0.58 -9.09 -11.93
CA VAL A 175 0.63 -10.43 -11.34
C VAL A 175 -0.47 -11.28 -11.99
N ARG A 176 -0.08 -12.20 -12.86
CA ARG A 176 -1.00 -13.02 -13.66
C ARG A 176 -1.81 -14.03 -12.83
N GLY A 177 -3.09 -14.25 -13.21
CA GLY A 177 -4.01 -15.14 -12.51
C GLY A 177 -4.31 -14.70 -11.08
N SER A 178 -4.37 -13.39 -10.84
CA SER A 178 -4.41 -12.84 -9.49
C SER A 178 -5.46 -11.74 -9.35
N GLY A 179 -6.28 -11.86 -8.30
CA GLY A 179 -7.27 -10.85 -7.90
C GLY A 179 -6.73 -9.88 -6.85
N HIS A 180 -7.62 -9.19 -6.15
CA HIS A 180 -7.31 -8.10 -5.21
C HIS A 180 -6.39 -8.51 -4.05
N ASP A 181 -6.48 -9.74 -3.55
CA ASP A 181 -5.73 -10.25 -2.40
C ASP A 181 -4.55 -11.15 -2.80
N PHE A 182 -3.89 -10.86 -3.93
CA PHE A 182 -2.79 -11.70 -4.43
C PHE A 182 -1.61 -11.83 -3.46
N ALA A 183 -1.39 -10.87 -2.58
CA ALA A 183 -0.36 -10.95 -1.55
C ALA A 183 -0.54 -12.14 -0.59
N LEU A 184 -1.80 -12.54 -0.32
CA LEU A 184 -2.10 -13.73 0.47
C LEU A 184 -1.96 -15.03 -0.36
N LYS A 185 -2.30 -14.97 -1.65
CA LYS A 185 -2.37 -16.16 -2.51
C LYS A 185 -1.03 -16.53 -3.15
N ARG A 186 -0.16 -15.55 -3.33
CA ARG A 186 1.15 -15.70 -3.99
C ARG A 186 2.27 -15.02 -3.21
N PRO A 187 2.44 -15.33 -1.91
CA PRO A 187 3.40 -14.64 -1.06
C PRO A 187 4.86 -14.87 -1.46
N GLU A 188 5.19 -16.01 -2.09
CA GLU A 188 6.53 -16.30 -2.61
C GLU A 188 6.92 -15.32 -3.72
N ASP A 189 6.07 -15.20 -4.73
CA ASP A 189 6.31 -14.31 -5.87
C ASP A 189 6.46 -12.87 -5.40
N LEU A 190 5.56 -12.45 -4.49
CA LEU A 190 5.58 -11.09 -3.98
C LEU A 190 6.81 -10.79 -3.12
N ALA A 191 7.25 -11.74 -2.31
CA ALA A 191 8.48 -11.60 -1.53
C ALA A 191 9.72 -11.46 -2.43
N GLU A 192 9.79 -12.22 -3.53
CA GLU A 192 10.88 -12.13 -4.51
C GLU A 192 10.88 -10.77 -5.21
N ILE A 193 9.71 -10.31 -5.68
CA ILE A 193 9.55 -9.01 -6.32
C ILE A 193 9.97 -7.87 -5.37
N ILE A 194 9.47 -7.85 -4.13
CA ILE A 194 9.81 -6.84 -3.14
C ILE A 194 11.30 -6.85 -2.82
N ARG A 195 11.89 -8.04 -2.64
CA ARG A 195 13.34 -8.17 -2.37
C ARG A 195 14.16 -7.60 -3.51
N SER A 196 13.81 -7.93 -4.74
CA SER A 196 14.49 -7.44 -5.94
C SER A 196 14.40 -5.92 -6.06
N ASP A 197 13.22 -5.34 -5.82
CA ASP A 197 12.99 -3.90 -5.89
C ASP A 197 13.79 -3.13 -4.83
N VAL A 198 13.72 -3.57 -3.57
CA VAL A 198 14.45 -2.94 -2.46
C VAL A 198 15.97 -3.08 -2.64
N LEU A 199 16.47 -4.24 -3.13
CA LEU A 199 17.90 -4.43 -3.40
C LEU A 199 18.40 -3.55 -4.55
N ALA A 200 17.61 -3.35 -5.58
CA ALA A 200 17.96 -2.47 -6.70
C ALA A 200 18.24 -1.05 -6.22
N GLU A 201 17.42 -0.51 -5.29
CA GLU A 201 17.67 0.82 -4.70
C GLU A 201 18.93 0.86 -3.83
N LEU A 202 19.24 -0.20 -3.09
CA LEU A 202 20.48 -0.26 -2.29
C LEU A 202 21.74 -0.21 -3.16
N CYS A 203 21.67 -0.73 -4.40
CA CYS A 203 22.78 -0.67 -5.35
C CYS A 203 22.97 0.73 -6.00
N LEU A 204 21.93 1.60 -5.93
CA LEU A 204 21.98 2.95 -6.50
C LEU A 204 22.54 3.99 -5.51
N ILE A 205 22.68 3.65 -4.22
CA ILE A 205 23.31 4.53 -3.21
C ILE A 205 24.82 4.48 -3.43
N PRO A 206 25.50 5.60 -3.81
CA PRO A 206 26.94 5.62 -3.93
C PRO A 206 27.58 5.24 -2.60
N CYS A 207 28.51 4.29 -2.61
CA CYS A 207 29.31 3.98 -1.43
C CYS A 207 29.97 5.28 -0.94
N PRO A 208 29.80 5.69 0.34
CA PRO A 208 30.49 6.86 0.85
C PRO A 208 32.00 6.65 0.74
N ARG A 209 32.69 7.57 0.08
CA ARG A 209 34.16 7.55 -0.06
C ARG A 209 34.82 7.88 1.27
#